data_0ec3cb793021ffc9ebb351238033d846
#
_entry.id   0ec3cb793021ffc9ebb351238033d846
#
_cell.length_a   1.000
_cell.length_b   1.000
_cell.length_c   1.000
_cell.angle_alpha   90.00
_cell.angle_beta   90.00
_cell.angle_gamma   90.00
#
_symmetry.space_group_name_H-M   'P 1'
#
loop_
_entity.id
_entity.type
_entity.pdbx_description
1 polymer ?
#
loop_
_entity_poly.entity_id
_entity_poly.type
_entity_poly.pdbx_seq_one_letter_code
_entity_poly.pdbx_strand_id
1 'polypeptide(L)'
;MAAKLTAQLLRAGFAAESAARLVNVALGLKGAEQEAGATLDLLTVDLYTGRAGLFKAGAAPSFLVRGGVPRMLDGASLPMGVLDSLVGRSSTFALDAGDWVVLVSDGALADGSDWLMQQLQLCARLGHTPKQAAETVADAAARRAGEKRDDITVAVLALSRR
;
A
#
# COMPACT_ATOMS: atom_id res chain seq x y z
N MET A 1 8.64 5.88 13.31
CA MET A 1 10.04 5.40 13.22
C MET A 1 10.26 4.54 11.98
N ALA A 2 9.49 3.48 11.76
CA ALA A 2 9.65 2.54 10.64
C ALA A 2 9.75 3.21 9.27
N ALA A 3 8.80 4.06 8.89
CA ALA A 3 8.79 4.74 7.59
C ALA A 3 10.06 5.58 7.32
N LYS A 4 10.54 6.31 8.35
CA LYS A 4 11.76 7.12 8.21
C LYS A 4 13.00 6.26 8.01
N LEU A 5 13.13 5.16 8.75
CA LEU A 5 14.25 4.23 8.62
C LEU A 5 14.22 3.52 7.27
N THR A 6 13.05 3.04 6.84
CA THR A 6 12.86 2.46 5.49
C THR A 6 13.30 3.43 4.41
N ALA A 7 12.85 4.69 4.46
CA ALA A 7 13.22 5.70 3.48
C ALA A 7 14.74 5.99 3.46
N GLN A 8 15.40 5.99 4.60
CA GLN A 8 16.86 6.18 4.69
C GLN A 8 17.63 5.01 4.07
N LEU A 9 17.21 3.77 4.35
CA LEU A 9 17.83 2.56 3.78
C LEU A 9 17.67 2.50 2.26
N LEU A 10 16.48 2.82 1.74
CA LEU A 10 16.25 2.89 0.29
C LEU A 10 17.13 3.97 -0.38
N ARG A 11 17.25 5.16 0.23
CA ARG A 11 18.15 6.23 -0.27
C ARG A 11 19.61 5.81 -0.24
N ALA A 12 20.00 4.95 0.69
CA ALA A 12 21.35 4.37 0.78
C ALA A 12 21.57 3.22 -0.21
N GLY A 13 20.57 2.89 -1.06
CA GLY A 13 20.69 1.89 -2.12
C GLY A 13 20.33 0.46 -1.70
N PHE A 14 19.78 0.26 -0.50
CA PHE A 14 19.29 -1.06 -0.11
C PHE A 14 18.07 -1.47 -0.94
N ALA A 15 18.00 -2.74 -1.35
CA ALA A 15 16.81 -3.31 -1.95
C ALA A 15 15.62 -3.26 -0.97
N ALA A 16 14.40 -3.14 -1.49
CA ALA A 16 13.16 -2.98 -0.71
C ALA A 16 13.01 -4.03 0.39
N GLU A 17 13.21 -5.30 0.05
CA GLU A 17 13.12 -6.41 1.00
C GLU A 17 14.21 -6.37 2.08
N SER A 18 15.45 -6.03 1.69
CA SER A 18 16.56 -5.88 2.64
C SER A 18 16.32 -4.74 3.62
N ALA A 19 15.80 -3.60 3.13
CA ALA A 19 15.41 -2.48 3.97
C ALA A 19 14.30 -2.89 4.97
N ALA A 20 13.28 -3.60 4.50
CA ALA A 20 12.19 -4.09 5.35
C ALA A 20 12.70 -5.08 6.42
N ARG A 21 13.60 -5.99 6.08
CA ARG A 21 14.23 -6.91 7.06
C ARG A 21 14.99 -6.17 8.16
N LEU A 22 15.78 -5.17 7.81
CA LEU A 22 16.51 -4.35 8.79
C LEU A 22 15.56 -3.57 9.71
N VAL A 23 14.46 -3.05 9.15
CA VAL A 23 13.43 -2.37 9.94
C VAL A 23 12.73 -3.35 10.88
N ASN A 24 12.43 -4.58 10.43
CA ASN A 24 11.85 -5.64 11.27
C ASN A 24 12.72 -5.91 12.51
N VAL A 25 14.03 -6.11 12.30
CA VAL A 25 14.97 -6.32 13.41
C VAL A 25 14.99 -5.13 14.36
N ALA A 26 15.03 -3.90 13.84
CA ALA A 26 15.02 -2.68 14.64
C ALA A 26 13.73 -2.51 15.46
N LEU A 27 12.59 -2.96 14.95
CA LEU A 27 11.32 -2.97 15.67
C LEU A 27 11.31 -4.05 16.76
N GLY A 28 11.78 -5.26 16.47
CA GLY A 28 11.88 -6.37 17.42
C GLY A 28 12.75 -6.01 18.63
N LEU A 29 13.88 -5.34 18.40
CA LEU A 29 14.77 -4.87 19.49
C LEU A 29 14.12 -3.84 20.41
N LYS A 30 13.17 -3.03 19.91
CA LYS A 30 12.39 -2.08 20.71
C LYS A 30 11.17 -2.70 21.36
N GLY A 31 10.62 -3.75 20.78
CA GLY A 31 9.36 -4.37 21.20
C GLY A 31 9.45 -5.15 22.51
N ALA A 32 10.63 -5.36 23.07
CA ALA A 32 10.80 -6.01 24.38
C ALA A 32 10.13 -5.24 25.54
N GLU A 33 9.81 -3.96 25.35
CA GLU A 33 9.14 -3.10 26.34
C GLU A 33 7.74 -2.61 25.90
N GLN A 34 7.39 -2.72 24.62
CA GLN A 34 6.09 -2.30 24.04
C GLN A 34 5.77 -3.14 22.80
N GLU A 35 4.54 -3.61 22.65
CA GLU A 35 4.04 -4.29 21.45
C GLU A 35 4.15 -3.37 20.20
N ALA A 36 5.29 -3.34 19.56
CA ALA A 36 5.60 -2.47 18.44
C ALA A 36 5.52 -3.20 17.09
N GLY A 37 4.34 -3.64 16.72
CA GLY A 37 4.07 -4.09 15.37
C GLY A 37 3.89 -2.92 14.40
N ALA A 38 4.35 -3.07 13.14
CA ALA A 38 4.10 -2.10 12.08
C ALA A 38 3.73 -2.80 10.77
N THR A 39 2.71 -2.28 10.09
CA THR A 39 2.38 -2.68 8.72
C THR A 39 3.23 -1.91 7.72
N LEU A 40 3.57 -2.52 6.59
CA LEU A 40 4.34 -1.89 5.52
C LEU A 40 3.80 -2.28 4.16
N ASP A 41 3.46 -1.28 3.36
CA ASP A 41 3.35 -1.34 1.92
C ASP A 41 4.49 -0.54 1.30
N LEU A 42 5.28 -1.20 0.45
CA LEU A 42 6.40 -0.57 -0.24
C LEU A 42 6.29 -0.83 -1.74
N LEU A 43 5.91 0.21 -2.47
CA LEU A 43 5.85 0.20 -3.92
C LEU A 43 7.12 0.84 -4.49
N THR A 44 7.80 0.11 -5.36
CA THR A 44 8.92 0.61 -6.17
C THR A 44 8.53 0.60 -7.63
N VAL A 45 8.87 1.64 -8.37
CA VAL A 45 8.58 1.75 -9.80
C VAL A 45 9.83 2.23 -10.55
N ASP A 46 10.25 1.47 -11.54
CA ASP A 46 11.22 1.92 -12.53
C ASP A 46 10.49 2.79 -13.57
N LEU A 47 10.76 4.08 -13.53
CA LEU A 47 10.08 5.07 -14.39
C LEU A 47 10.44 4.97 -15.88
N TYR A 48 11.50 4.24 -16.23
CA TYR A 48 11.92 4.04 -17.63
C TYR A 48 11.21 2.84 -18.26
N THR A 49 11.03 1.77 -17.47
CA THR A 49 10.48 0.51 -17.97
C THR A 49 9.03 0.26 -17.53
N GLY A 50 8.52 1.05 -16.58
CA GLY A 50 7.21 0.78 -15.94
C GLY A 50 7.20 -0.43 -15.01
N ARG A 51 8.35 -1.07 -14.79
CA ARG A 51 8.46 -2.24 -13.93
C ARG A 51 8.21 -1.85 -12.48
N ALA A 52 7.22 -2.48 -11.85
CA ALA A 52 6.85 -2.21 -10.48
C ALA A 52 7.05 -3.43 -9.59
N GLY A 53 7.51 -3.19 -8.38
CA GLY A 53 7.59 -4.17 -7.29
C GLY A 53 6.76 -3.69 -6.11
N LEU A 54 5.91 -4.55 -5.57
CA LEU A 54 5.16 -4.30 -4.35
C LEU A 54 5.59 -5.30 -3.29
N PHE A 55 6.11 -4.81 -2.18
CA PHE A 55 6.40 -5.60 -0.99
C PHE A 55 5.39 -5.25 0.10
N LYS A 56 4.81 -6.27 0.73
CA LYS A 56 3.80 -6.13 1.79
C LYS A 56 4.21 -6.90 3.04
N ALA A 57 4.01 -6.28 4.20
CA ALA A 57 4.15 -6.93 5.51
C ALA A 57 3.00 -6.47 6.42
N GLY A 58 2.03 -7.35 6.69
CA GLY A 58 0.87 -7.10 7.54
C GLY A 58 -0.09 -6.01 7.03
N ALA A 59 0.14 -5.47 5.85
CA ALA A 59 -0.64 -4.36 5.31
C ALA A 59 -1.93 -4.84 4.63
N ALA A 60 -2.93 -3.97 4.61
CA ALA A 60 -4.20 -4.16 3.93
C ALA A 60 -4.02 -4.43 2.42
N PRO A 61 -4.95 -5.08 1.72
CA PRO A 61 -4.89 -5.28 0.28
C PRO A 61 -4.64 -3.98 -0.50
N SER A 62 -3.85 -4.07 -1.57
CA SER A 62 -3.62 -2.99 -2.53
C SER A 62 -4.35 -3.31 -3.83
N PHE A 63 -4.48 -2.34 -4.73
CA PHE A 63 -5.24 -2.55 -5.98
C PHE A 63 -4.46 -2.02 -7.18
N LEU A 64 -4.55 -2.75 -8.29
CA LEU A 64 -4.13 -2.30 -9.61
C LEU A 64 -5.38 -2.02 -10.45
N VAL A 65 -5.52 -0.79 -10.95
CA VAL A 65 -6.59 -0.42 -11.88
C VAL A 65 -5.97 -0.31 -13.27
N ARG A 66 -6.38 -1.19 -14.18
CA ARG A 66 -5.92 -1.25 -15.57
C ARG A 66 -7.10 -1.21 -16.52
N GLY A 67 -7.08 -0.28 -17.47
CA GLY A 67 -8.20 -0.09 -18.38
C GLY A 67 -9.53 0.18 -17.67
N GLY A 68 -9.49 0.80 -16.49
CA GLY A 68 -10.66 1.05 -15.65
C GLY A 68 -11.17 -0.15 -14.86
N VAL A 69 -10.47 -1.29 -14.91
CA VAL A 69 -10.84 -2.51 -14.18
C VAL A 69 -9.91 -2.69 -12.98
N PRO A 70 -10.40 -2.61 -11.74
CA PRO A 70 -9.60 -2.85 -10.55
C PRO A 70 -9.38 -4.35 -10.32
N ARG A 71 -8.16 -4.68 -9.90
CA ARG A 71 -7.76 -6.01 -9.45
C ARG A 71 -7.05 -5.89 -8.11
N MET A 72 -7.42 -6.72 -7.16
CA MET A 72 -6.77 -6.79 -5.87
C MET A 72 -5.36 -7.39 -5.99
N LEU A 73 -4.41 -6.74 -5.35
CA LEU A 73 -3.05 -7.22 -5.12
C LEU A 73 -2.97 -7.63 -3.65
N ASP A 74 -3.35 -8.86 -3.37
CA ASP A 74 -3.34 -9.39 -2.01
C ASP A 74 -1.94 -9.90 -1.64
N GLY A 75 -1.61 -9.77 -0.37
CA GLY A 75 -0.34 -10.19 0.19
C GLY A 75 -0.47 -10.43 1.68
N ALA A 76 -1.42 -11.29 2.09
CA ALA A 76 -1.61 -11.64 3.49
C ALA A 76 -0.28 -12.07 4.13
N SER A 77 0.14 -11.38 5.16
CA SER A 77 1.38 -11.61 5.92
C SER A 77 1.28 -10.96 7.30
N LEU A 78 2.21 -11.30 8.18
CA LEU A 78 2.25 -10.69 9.52
C LEU A 78 2.90 -9.30 9.47
N PRO A 79 2.49 -8.39 10.39
CA PRO A 79 3.16 -7.11 10.59
C PRO A 79 4.64 -7.30 10.95
N MET A 80 5.47 -6.31 10.61
CA MET A 80 6.86 -6.25 11.04
C MET A 80 6.95 -6.10 12.56
N GLY A 81 8.01 -6.66 13.15
CA GLY A 81 8.27 -6.60 14.59
C GLY A 81 7.54 -7.66 15.43
N VAL A 82 6.62 -8.44 14.81
CA VAL A 82 5.88 -9.52 15.51
C VAL A 82 6.73 -10.79 15.60
N LEU A 83 7.53 -11.07 14.59
CA LEU A 83 8.44 -12.22 14.55
C LEU A 83 9.89 -11.77 14.32
N ASP A 84 10.84 -12.57 14.80
CA ASP A 84 12.28 -12.32 14.57
C ASP A 84 12.63 -12.32 13.08
N SER A 85 11.97 -13.18 12.31
CA SER A 85 12.11 -13.20 10.85
C SER A 85 10.94 -12.50 10.18
N LEU A 86 11.23 -11.57 9.27
CA LEU A 86 10.22 -10.89 8.47
C LEU A 86 9.52 -11.87 7.50
N VAL A 87 8.21 -12.01 7.65
CA VAL A 87 7.35 -12.74 6.73
C VAL A 87 6.58 -11.73 5.87
N GLY A 88 7.17 -11.34 4.74
CA GLY A 88 6.55 -10.44 3.77
C GLY A 88 6.22 -11.13 2.44
N ARG A 89 5.41 -10.48 1.63
CA ARG A 89 5.06 -10.90 0.27
C ARG A 89 5.57 -9.91 -0.75
N SER A 90 6.29 -10.40 -1.75
CA SER A 90 6.73 -9.61 -2.90
C SER A 90 5.94 -10.00 -4.14
N SER A 91 5.50 -9.02 -4.91
CA SER A 91 4.93 -9.22 -6.25
C SER A 91 5.55 -8.23 -7.22
N THR A 92 5.68 -8.64 -8.49
CA THR A 92 6.19 -7.80 -9.57
C THR A 92 5.18 -7.76 -10.71
N PHE A 93 5.01 -6.58 -11.30
CA PHE A 93 4.12 -6.36 -12.44
C PHE A 93 4.64 -5.19 -13.29
N ALA A 94 4.16 -5.07 -14.50
CA ALA A 94 4.41 -3.89 -15.32
C ALA A 94 3.26 -2.89 -15.14
N LEU A 95 3.57 -1.60 -15.15
CA LEU A 95 2.62 -0.50 -15.22
C LEU A 95 2.68 0.13 -16.59
N ASP A 96 1.53 0.29 -17.22
CA ASP A 96 1.36 1.06 -18.44
C ASP A 96 0.85 2.47 -18.11
N ALA A 97 1.02 3.40 -19.06
CA ALA A 97 0.46 4.73 -18.89
C ALA A 97 -1.07 4.68 -18.74
N GLY A 98 -1.58 5.30 -17.70
CA GLY A 98 -2.99 5.28 -17.33
C GLY A 98 -3.37 4.21 -16.30
N ASP A 99 -2.47 3.28 -15.98
CA ASP A 99 -2.68 2.37 -14.85
C ASP A 99 -2.57 3.11 -13.52
N TRP A 100 -3.34 2.67 -12.52
CA TRP A 100 -3.22 3.14 -11.15
C TRP A 100 -2.81 2.01 -10.23
N VAL A 101 -1.93 2.32 -9.27
CA VAL A 101 -1.72 1.50 -8.07
C VAL A 101 -2.32 2.23 -6.90
N VAL A 102 -3.17 1.54 -6.14
CA VAL A 102 -3.88 2.11 -4.99
C VAL A 102 -3.46 1.35 -3.73
N LEU A 103 -2.91 2.07 -2.77
CA LEU A 103 -2.54 1.59 -1.45
C LEU A 103 -3.51 2.18 -0.44
N VAL A 104 -4.01 1.37 0.49
CA VAL A 104 -4.97 1.81 1.50
C VAL A 104 -4.60 1.28 2.88
N SER A 105 -5.00 1.99 3.93
CA SER A 105 -5.01 1.44 5.29
C SER A 105 -6.25 0.54 5.51
N ASP A 106 -6.21 -0.26 6.55
CA ASP A 106 -7.31 -1.16 6.95
C ASP A 106 -8.60 -0.41 7.27
N GLY A 107 -8.52 0.80 7.85
CA GLY A 107 -9.67 1.66 8.06
C GLY A 107 -10.45 1.98 6.77
N ALA A 108 -9.80 1.94 5.60
CA ALA A 108 -10.49 2.08 4.32
C ALA A 108 -11.23 0.81 3.87
N LEU A 109 -11.05 -0.32 4.56
CA LEU A 109 -11.61 -1.62 4.21
C LEU A 109 -12.59 -2.17 5.27
N ALA A 110 -13.09 -1.33 6.17
CA ALA A 110 -13.98 -1.73 7.26
C ALA A 110 -15.20 -2.56 6.78
N ASP A 111 -15.70 -2.28 5.57
CA ASP A 111 -16.80 -2.99 4.91
C ASP A 111 -16.31 -4.00 3.84
N GLY A 112 -15.06 -4.45 3.90
CA GLY A 112 -14.46 -5.33 2.90
C GLY A 112 -13.93 -4.59 1.66
N SER A 113 -13.49 -5.33 0.66
CA SER A 113 -12.83 -4.77 -0.53
C SER A 113 -13.74 -4.52 -1.73
N ASP A 114 -14.91 -5.15 -1.78
CA ASP A 114 -15.77 -5.14 -2.97
C ASP A 114 -16.30 -3.74 -3.29
N TRP A 115 -16.76 -3.01 -2.28
CA TRP A 115 -17.22 -1.64 -2.46
C TRP A 115 -16.10 -0.72 -2.96
N LEU A 116 -14.87 -0.94 -2.46
CA LEU A 116 -13.72 -0.13 -2.85
C LEU A 116 -13.35 -0.40 -4.31
N MET A 117 -13.38 -1.64 -4.77
CA MET A 117 -13.19 -1.97 -6.18
C MET A 117 -14.27 -1.32 -7.06
N GLN A 118 -15.54 -1.36 -6.65
CA GLN A 118 -16.62 -0.67 -7.36
C GLN A 118 -16.38 0.84 -7.42
N GLN A 119 -15.95 1.44 -6.31
CA GLN A 119 -15.66 2.88 -6.25
C GLN A 119 -14.47 3.25 -7.15
N LEU A 120 -13.40 2.46 -7.16
CA LEU A 120 -12.25 2.67 -8.05
C LEU A 120 -12.64 2.56 -9.52
N GLN A 121 -13.48 1.58 -9.86
CA GLN A 121 -14.00 1.43 -11.21
C GLN A 121 -14.83 2.65 -11.63
N LEU A 122 -15.66 3.18 -10.73
CA LEU A 122 -16.45 4.38 -10.99
C LEU A 122 -15.54 5.60 -11.19
N CYS A 123 -14.54 5.81 -10.34
CA CYS A 123 -13.57 6.89 -10.48
C CYS A 123 -12.86 6.85 -11.83
N ALA A 124 -12.42 5.66 -12.26
CA ALA A 124 -11.77 5.47 -13.55
C ALA A 124 -12.70 5.78 -14.73
N ARG A 125 -13.96 5.34 -14.68
CA ARG A 125 -14.98 5.64 -15.72
C ARG A 125 -15.32 7.12 -15.83
N LEU A 126 -15.31 7.82 -14.69
CA LEU A 126 -15.57 9.27 -14.65
C LEU A 126 -14.34 10.10 -15.04
N GLY A 127 -13.20 9.46 -15.33
CA GLY A 127 -11.97 10.16 -15.70
C GLY A 127 -11.34 10.96 -14.57
N HIS A 128 -11.54 10.53 -13.32
CA HIS A 128 -10.92 11.18 -12.17
C HIS A 128 -9.39 11.18 -12.29
N THR A 129 -8.77 12.25 -11.82
CA THR A 129 -7.33 12.26 -11.58
C THR A 129 -6.99 11.37 -10.38
N PRO A 130 -5.73 10.92 -10.24
CA PRO A 130 -5.31 10.14 -9.06
C PRO A 130 -5.67 10.81 -7.74
N LYS A 131 -5.53 12.13 -7.65
CA LYS A 131 -5.90 12.92 -6.47
C LYS A 131 -7.40 12.84 -6.19
N GLN A 132 -8.23 13.10 -7.20
CA GLN A 132 -9.69 13.02 -7.07
C GLN A 132 -10.14 11.61 -6.69
N ALA A 133 -9.52 10.57 -7.25
CA ALA A 133 -9.82 9.18 -6.89
C ALA A 133 -9.49 8.90 -5.43
N ALA A 134 -8.31 9.33 -4.94
CA ALA A 134 -7.90 9.17 -3.56
C ALA A 134 -8.87 9.86 -2.59
N GLU A 135 -9.23 11.12 -2.86
CA GLU A 135 -10.18 11.90 -2.06
C GLU A 135 -11.57 11.24 -2.06
N THR A 136 -12.08 10.85 -3.23
CA THR A 136 -13.39 10.21 -3.37
C THR A 136 -13.47 8.89 -2.60
N VAL A 137 -12.42 8.06 -2.66
CA VAL A 137 -12.36 6.79 -1.92
C VAL A 137 -12.25 7.03 -0.43
N ALA A 138 -11.40 7.97 0.02
CA ALA A 138 -11.25 8.29 1.44
C ALA A 138 -12.56 8.82 2.05
N ASP A 139 -13.26 9.71 1.34
CA ASP A 139 -14.56 10.23 1.77
C ASP A 139 -15.64 9.14 1.82
N ALA A 140 -15.64 8.24 0.84
CA ALA A 140 -16.58 7.13 0.83
C ALA A 140 -16.31 6.14 1.98
N ALA A 141 -15.03 5.84 2.27
CA ALA A 141 -14.64 5.02 3.41
C ALA A 141 -15.06 5.65 4.73
N ALA A 142 -14.82 6.97 4.89
CA ALA A 142 -15.17 7.69 6.10
C ALA A 142 -16.69 7.70 6.37
N ARG A 143 -17.51 7.82 5.32
CA ARG A 143 -18.97 7.73 5.45
C ARG A 143 -19.45 6.33 5.83
N ARG A 144 -18.78 5.27 5.32
CA ARG A 144 -19.11 3.87 5.62
C ARG A 144 -18.70 3.46 7.03
N ALA A 145 -17.54 3.91 7.51
CA ALA A 145 -17.03 3.57 8.83
C ALA A 145 -17.90 4.13 9.99
N GLY A 146 -18.69 5.18 9.76
CA GLY A 146 -19.58 5.78 10.76
C GLY A 146 -18.83 6.22 12.02
N GLU A 147 -19.32 5.81 13.20
CA GLU A 147 -18.74 6.15 14.50
C GLU A 147 -17.48 5.31 14.85
N LYS A 148 -17.33 4.12 14.23
CA LYS A 148 -16.18 3.23 14.42
C LYS A 148 -15.04 3.58 13.47
N ARG A 149 -14.60 4.84 13.48
CA ARG A 149 -13.52 5.29 12.60
C ARG A 149 -12.17 4.78 13.10
N ASP A 150 -11.48 4.09 12.21
CA ASP A 150 -10.03 3.97 12.26
C ASP A 150 -9.41 4.99 11.29
N ASP A 151 -8.11 5.19 11.38
CA ASP A 151 -7.38 6.11 10.48
C ASP A 151 -7.47 5.62 9.03
N ILE A 152 -7.96 6.49 8.15
CA ILE A 152 -8.15 6.20 6.73
C ILE A 152 -7.05 6.89 5.92
N THR A 153 -6.24 6.08 5.27
CA THR A 153 -5.24 6.55 4.30
C THR A 153 -5.51 5.92 2.94
N VAL A 154 -5.52 6.73 1.89
CA VAL A 154 -5.62 6.29 0.50
C VAL A 154 -4.54 6.98 -0.32
N ALA A 155 -3.67 6.19 -0.95
CA ALA A 155 -2.64 6.69 -1.86
C ALA A 155 -2.90 6.11 -3.26
N VAL A 156 -3.02 6.98 -4.25
CA VAL A 156 -3.18 6.60 -5.67
C VAL A 156 -1.98 7.09 -6.46
N LEU A 157 -1.25 6.16 -7.05
CA LEU A 157 -0.15 6.43 -7.97
C LEU A 157 -0.60 6.08 -9.38
N ALA A 158 -0.38 7.00 -10.32
CA ALA A 158 -0.60 6.75 -11.74
C ALA A 158 0.68 6.99 -12.53
N LEU A 159 0.96 6.12 -13.51
CA LEU A 159 2.03 6.34 -14.46
C LEU A 159 1.47 7.18 -15.63
N SER A 160 2.10 8.31 -15.91
CA SER A 160 1.75 9.16 -17.06
C SER A 160 2.86 9.13 -18.10
N ARG A 161 2.50 9.16 -19.38
CA ARG A 161 3.49 9.46 -20.43
C ARG A 161 3.86 10.94 -20.33
N ARG A 162 5.14 11.22 -20.44
CA ARG A 162 5.63 12.59 -20.70
C ARG A 162 5.43 12.95 -22.16
#